data_f963aeb3fc547396d561166695053ce8
#
_entry.id   f963aeb3fc547396d561166695053ce8
#
_cell.length_a   1.000
_cell.length_b   1.000
_cell.length_c   1.000
_cell.angle_alpha   90.00
_cell.angle_beta   90.00
_cell.angle_gamma   90.00
#
_symmetry.space_group_name_H-M   'P 1'
#
loop_
_entity.id
_entity.type
_entity.pdbx_description
1 polymer ?
#
loop_
_entity_poly.entity_id
_entity_poly.type
_entity_poly.pdbx_seq_one_letter_code
_entity_poly.pdbx_strand_id
1 'polypeptide(L)'
;MGLTRGARGSYETKSCPRCGAELYADMSVCYGCLYDFTRDAGHAPGALPSLAGAAPSPDDPGGDTEDLSVAASLAQRRGAEVGVVVRTASVDLWIPVSGCGTSVGRDPSNDVVLHSLAVSRRHLHMVPTSDGMEVEDLGSKNPATYRGRDVSGRIVVPYGDEIDLCGCRLVMTGPEAS
;
A
#
# COMPACT_ATOMS: atom_id res chain seq x y z
N MET A 1 39.02 -3.63 -42.16
CA MET A 1 38.87 -3.80 -40.71
C MET A 1 37.42 -3.51 -40.35
N GLY A 2 36.63 -4.56 -40.27
CA GLY A 2 35.20 -4.46 -40.00
C GLY A 2 34.96 -4.50 -38.49
N LEU A 3 34.31 -3.44 -37.96
CA LEU A 3 33.82 -3.40 -36.59
C LEU A 3 32.45 -4.10 -36.57
N THR A 4 32.40 -5.30 -36.01
CA THR A 4 31.18 -6.01 -35.71
C THR A 4 30.49 -5.32 -34.56
N ARG A 5 29.29 -4.75 -34.85
CA ARG A 5 28.31 -4.25 -33.86
C ARG A 5 27.89 -5.41 -32.96
N GLY A 6 28.15 -5.25 -31.67
CA GLY A 6 27.73 -6.20 -30.64
C GLY A 6 26.21 -6.40 -30.64
N ALA A 7 25.81 -7.68 -30.48
CA ALA A 7 24.45 -8.12 -30.36
C ALA A 7 23.76 -7.43 -29.19
N ARG A 8 22.65 -6.72 -29.50
CA ARG A 8 21.67 -6.29 -28.50
C ARG A 8 20.99 -7.56 -27.98
N GLY A 9 21.15 -7.86 -26.71
CA GLY A 9 20.45 -8.96 -26.08
C GLY A 9 18.95 -8.82 -26.34
N SER A 10 18.38 -9.73 -27.10
CA SER A 10 16.94 -9.85 -27.25
C SER A 10 16.40 -10.40 -25.93
N TYR A 11 15.71 -9.55 -25.17
CA TYR A 11 14.96 -10.03 -24.03
C TYR A 11 13.79 -10.83 -24.54
N GLU A 12 13.66 -12.08 -24.09
CA GLU A 12 12.50 -12.92 -24.41
C GLU A 12 11.26 -12.37 -23.70
N THR A 13 10.16 -12.27 -24.44
CA THR A 13 8.87 -11.83 -23.91
C THR A 13 7.87 -12.99 -23.96
N LYS A 14 6.87 -12.95 -23.08
CA LYS A 14 5.71 -13.84 -23.06
C LYS A 14 4.43 -13.04 -22.94
N SER A 15 3.33 -13.57 -23.46
CA SER A 15 2.01 -12.98 -23.33
C SER A 15 1.26 -13.59 -22.16
N CYS A 16 0.57 -12.78 -21.38
CA CYS A 16 -0.28 -13.25 -20.29
C CYS A 16 -1.53 -13.93 -20.86
N PRO A 17 -1.82 -15.20 -20.49
CA PRO A 17 -2.99 -15.92 -21.01
C PRO A 17 -4.31 -15.34 -20.52
N ARG A 18 -4.29 -14.54 -19.43
CA ARG A 18 -5.50 -13.97 -18.83
C ARG A 18 -5.88 -12.59 -19.41
N CYS A 19 -4.92 -11.73 -19.68
CA CYS A 19 -5.19 -10.35 -20.11
C CYS A 19 -4.46 -9.95 -21.41
N GLY A 20 -3.63 -10.82 -21.99
CA GLY A 20 -2.90 -10.56 -23.23
C GLY A 20 -1.71 -9.61 -23.10
N ALA A 21 -1.40 -9.10 -21.91
CA ALA A 21 -0.27 -8.18 -21.70
C ALA A 21 1.06 -8.88 -22.03
N GLU A 22 1.94 -8.17 -22.74
CA GLU A 22 3.31 -8.61 -23.01
C GLU A 22 4.20 -8.37 -21.78
N LEU A 23 4.99 -9.39 -21.41
CA LEU A 23 5.81 -9.42 -20.19
C LEU A 23 7.17 -10.01 -20.54
N TYR A 24 8.21 -9.72 -19.75
CA TYR A 24 9.46 -10.44 -19.85
C TYR A 24 9.29 -11.92 -19.43
N ALA A 25 9.99 -12.82 -20.11
CA ALA A 25 9.83 -14.27 -19.91
C ALA A 25 10.18 -14.75 -18.49
N ASP A 26 11.04 -14.04 -17.78
CA ASP A 26 11.47 -14.31 -16.40
C ASP A 26 10.47 -13.88 -15.31
N MET A 27 9.43 -13.12 -15.69
CA MET A 27 8.44 -12.68 -14.71
C MET A 27 7.52 -13.82 -14.28
N SER A 28 7.38 -14.00 -12.97
CA SER A 28 6.49 -15.01 -12.37
C SER A 28 5.05 -14.54 -12.21
N VAL A 29 4.79 -13.23 -12.25
CA VAL A 29 3.45 -12.64 -12.07
C VAL A 29 3.21 -11.56 -13.12
N CYS A 30 1.99 -11.53 -13.67
CA CYS A 30 1.54 -10.50 -14.60
C CYS A 30 1.19 -9.20 -13.87
N TYR A 31 1.82 -8.09 -14.23
CA TYR A 31 1.51 -6.78 -13.62
C TYR A 31 0.13 -6.23 -13.98
N GLY A 32 -0.44 -6.65 -15.12
CA GLY A 32 -1.74 -6.14 -15.57
C GLY A 32 -2.93 -6.78 -14.86
N CYS A 33 -2.82 -8.06 -14.46
CA CYS A 33 -3.96 -8.79 -13.89
C CYS A 33 -3.61 -9.71 -12.72
N LEU A 34 -2.36 -9.67 -12.24
CA LEU A 34 -1.82 -10.48 -11.14
C LEU A 34 -1.92 -11.99 -11.38
N TYR A 35 -1.93 -12.42 -12.66
CA TYR A 35 -1.89 -13.83 -13.00
C TYR A 35 -0.52 -14.43 -12.63
N ASP A 36 -0.52 -15.52 -11.89
CA ASP A 36 0.69 -16.21 -11.40
C ASP A 36 1.04 -17.37 -12.33
N PHE A 37 2.15 -17.23 -13.06
CA PHE A 37 2.64 -18.25 -14.00
C PHE A 37 3.25 -19.48 -13.32
N THR A 38 3.55 -19.41 -12.02
CA THR A 38 4.16 -20.52 -11.29
C THR A 38 3.12 -21.58 -10.93
N ARG A 39 1.84 -21.21 -10.85
CA ARG A 39 0.73 -22.12 -10.56
C ARG A 39 0.31 -22.99 -11.73
N ASP A 40 0.60 -22.58 -12.96
CA ASP A 40 0.17 -23.30 -14.18
C ASP A 40 1.22 -24.26 -14.76
N ALA A 41 2.38 -24.42 -14.14
CA ALA A 41 3.40 -25.35 -14.61
C ALA A 41 2.98 -26.85 -14.55
N GLY A 42 1.73 -27.14 -14.21
CA GLY A 42 1.22 -28.51 -14.05
C GLY A 42 -0.19 -28.80 -14.62
N HIS A 43 -0.85 -27.83 -15.27
CA HIS A 43 -2.18 -28.08 -15.85
C HIS A 43 -2.14 -27.98 -17.39
N ALA A 44 -2.10 -29.13 -18.02
CA ALA A 44 -2.46 -29.28 -19.44
C ALA A 44 -3.93 -28.85 -19.64
N PRO A 45 -4.31 -28.23 -20.80
CA PRO A 45 -5.70 -27.86 -21.07
C PRO A 45 -6.52 -29.13 -21.30
N GLY A 46 -7.05 -29.67 -20.24
CA GLY A 46 -7.88 -30.86 -20.22
C GLY A 46 -9.10 -30.66 -19.37
N ALA A 47 -10.25 -30.55 -20.08
CA ALA A 47 -11.62 -30.79 -19.59
C ALA A 47 -12.02 -30.09 -18.29
N LEU A 48 -12.90 -29.09 -18.42
CA LEU A 48 -13.78 -28.62 -17.36
C LEU A 48 -14.48 -29.83 -16.70
N PRO A 49 -14.35 -30.03 -15.37
CA PRO A 49 -15.23 -30.96 -14.69
C PRO A 49 -16.64 -30.37 -14.74
N SER A 50 -17.55 -31.11 -15.37
CA SER A 50 -18.97 -30.85 -15.39
C SER A 50 -19.47 -30.71 -13.94
N LEU A 51 -19.98 -29.55 -13.57
CA LEU A 51 -20.70 -29.34 -12.34
C LEU A 51 -22.08 -30.02 -12.47
N ALA A 52 -22.09 -31.33 -12.33
CA ALA A 52 -23.34 -32.08 -12.13
C ALA A 52 -23.42 -32.50 -10.66
N GLY A 53 -24.30 -31.79 -9.94
CA GLY A 53 -25.05 -32.33 -8.82
C GLY A 53 -24.27 -32.69 -7.56
N ALA A 54 -24.02 -31.73 -6.70
CA ALA A 54 -24.09 -31.97 -5.26
C ALA A 54 -25.17 -31.03 -4.72
N ALA A 55 -26.30 -31.63 -4.33
CA ALA A 55 -27.31 -30.95 -3.55
C ALA A 55 -26.68 -30.52 -2.21
N PRO A 56 -26.98 -29.31 -1.70
CA PRO A 56 -26.50 -28.91 -0.40
C PRO A 56 -27.09 -29.81 0.67
N SER A 57 -26.25 -30.43 1.49
CA SER A 57 -26.67 -31.09 2.71
C SER A 57 -27.24 -30.03 3.67
N PRO A 58 -28.36 -30.32 4.40
CA PRO A 58 -29.04 -29.35 5.23
C PRO A 58 -28.34 -29.04 6.59
N ASP A 59 -27.08 -29.43 6.78
CA ASP A 59 -26.33 -29.30 8.02
C ASP A 59 -24.98 -28.60 7.85
N ASP A 60 -24.88 -27.58 6.98
CA ASP A 60 -23.74 -26.68 6.97
C ASP A 60 -24.15 -25.34 7.66
N PRO A 61 -23.88 -25.19 8.97
CA PRO A 61 -24.06 -23.92 9.68
C PRO A 61 -22.79 -23.09 9.53
N GLY A 62 -22.55 -22.50 8.37
CA GLY A 62 -21.34 -21.71 8.23
C GLY A 62 -21.19 -21.10 6.86
N GLY A 63 -22.12 -20.28 6.47
CA GLY A 63 -21.79 -19.19 5.56
C GLY A 63 -20.86 -18.25 6.33
N ASP A 64 -19.55 -18.19 5.97
CA ASP A 64 -18.62 -17.16 6.45
C ASP A 64 -19.08 -15.79 5.99
N THR A 65 -20.19 -15.33 6.54
CA THR A 65 -20.48 -13.92 6.62
C THR A 65 -19.63 -13.42 7.76
N GLU A 66 -18.54 -12.74 7.46
CA GLU A 66 -17.71 -12.07 8.46
C GLU A 66 -18.67 -11.25 9.32
N ASP A 67 -18.67 -11.57 10.63
CA ASP A 67 -19.53 -10.87 11.58
C ASP A 67 -19.15 -9.39 11.56
N LEU A 68 -20.05 -8.55 11.06
CA LEU A 68 -19.85 -7.09 10.98
C LEU A 68 -19.50 -6.50 12.35
N SER A 69 -19.81 -7.18 13.45
CA SER A 69 -19.43 -6.79 14.80
C SER A 69 -17.91 -6.94 15.01
N VAL A 70 -17.29 -7.96 14.41
CA VAL A 70 -15.81 -8.15 14.47
C VAL A 70 -15.13 -7.09 13.61
N ALA A 71 -15.64 -6.81 12.41
CA ALA A 71 -15.10 -5.76 11.54
C ALA A 71 -15.26 -4.38 12.20
N ALA A 72 -16.38 -4.09 12.83
CA ALA A 72 -16.61 -2.86 13.60
C ALA A 72 -15.67 -2.77 14.80
N SER A 73 -15.46 -3.86 15.54
CA SER A 73 -14.53 -3.91 16.68
C SER A 73 -13.07 -3.71 16.25
N LEU A 74 -12.68 -4.25 15.09
CA LEU A 74 -11.34 -4.02 14.53
C LEU A 74 -11.17 -2.57 14.05
N ALA A 75 -12.20 -1.98 13.45
CA ALA A 75 -12.19 -0.58 13.06
C ALA A 75 -12.09 0.35 14.29
N GLN A 76 -12.82 0.05 15.36
CA GLN A 76 -12.73 0.80 16.63
C GLN A 76 -11.35 0.63 17.30
N ARG A 77 -10.77 -0.57 17.29
CA ARG A 77 -9.42 -0.81 17.81
C ARG A 77 -8.37 0.00 17.04
N ARG A 78 -8.48 0.06 15.70
CA ARG A 78 -7.58 0.86 14.86
C ARG A 78 -7.72 2.35 15.13
N GLY A 79 -8.90 2.83 15.50
CA GLY A 79 -9.12 4.22 15.91
C GLY A 79 -8.46 4.58 17.24
N ALA A 80 -8.27 3.61 18.14
CA ALA A 80 -7.58 3.79 19.42
C ALA A 80 -6.07 3.53 19.33
N GLU A 81 -5.60 2.85 18.28
CA GLU A 81 -4.19 2.59 18.05
C GLU A 81 -3.53 3.80 17.39
N VAL A 82 -2.32 4.11 17.86
CA VAL A 82 -1.54 5.21 17.29
C VAL A 82 -1.00 4.82 15.93
N GLY A 83 -1.36 5.60 14.93
CA GLY A 83 -0.97 5.33 13.56
C GLY A 83 -1.25 6.50 12.62
N VAL A 84 -1.08 6.24 11.34
CA VAL A 84 -1.41 7.19 10.27
C VAL A 84 -2.17 6.46 9.16
N VAL A 85 -3.27 7.06 8.70
CA VAL A 85 -3.93 6.62 7.48
C VAL A 85 -3.38 7.42 6.31
N VAL A 86 -2.70 6.75 5.40
CA VAL A 86 -2.23 7.34 4.14
C VAL A 86 -3.34 7.21 3.12
N ARG A 87 -3.93 8.34 2.71
CA ARG A 87 -4.98 8.42 1.70
C ARG A 87 -4.43 8.94 0.39
N THR A 88 -4.60 8.16 -0.63
CA THR A 88 -4.33 8.53 -2.03
C THR A 88 -5.62 8.52 -2.83
N ALA A 89 -5.58 8.87 -4.11
CA ALA A 89 -6.75 8.81 -4.98
C ALA A 89 -7.35 7.39 -5.12
N SER A 90 -6.56 6.34 -4.84
CA SER A 90 -6.92 4.95 -5.13
C SER A 90 -6.87 4.02 -3.93
N VAL A 91 -6.18 4.40 -2.86
CA VAL A 91 -5.91 3.51 -1.72
C VAL A 91 -5.88 4.30 -0.42
N ASP A 92 -6.53 3.73 0.60
CA ASP A 92 -6.39 4.12 2.00
C ASP A 92 -5.61 3.01 2.72
N LEU A 93 -4.47 3.36 3.29
CA LEU A 93 -3.60 2.43 4.00
C LEU A 93 -3.35 2.93 5.42
N TRP A 94 -3.73 2.14 6.42
CA TRP A 94 -3.38 2.43 7.80
C TRP A 94 -2.03 1.82 8.16
N ILE A 95 -1.16 2.63 8.79
CA ILE A 95 0.20 2.25 9.17
C ILE A 95 0.37 2.55 10.67
N PRO A 96 0.77 1.57 11.49
CA PRO A 96 1.07 1.81 12.90
C PRO A 96 2.32 2.69 13.02
N VAL A 97 2.28 3.64 13.95
CA VAL A 97 3.43 4.48 14.29
C VAL A 97 4.00 4.02 15.61
N SER A 98 5.27 3.61 15.61
CA SER A 98 5.97 3.16 16.82
C SER A 98 6.35 4.34 17.73
N GLY A 99 6.59 4.06 19.00
CA GLY A 99 7.02 5.09 19.95
C GLY A 99 8.37 5.74 19.62
N CYS A 100 9.21 5.08 18.82
CA CYS A 100 10.47 5.66 18.31
C CYS A 100 10.28 6.52 17.04
N GLY A 101 9.05 6.60 16.53
CA GLY A 101 8.70 7.36 15.35
C GLY A 101 8.65 6.53 14.08
N THR A 102 8.24 7.17 13.00
CA THR A 102 8.08 6.61 11.65
C THR A 102 8.55 7.63 10.64
N SER A 103 9.45 7.24 9.76
CA SER A 103 9.96 8.07 8.67
C SER A 103 9.11 7.91 7.41
N VAL A 104 8.89 9.04 6.71
CA VAL A 104 8.13 9.10 5.46
C VAL A 104 8.97 9.76 4.38
N GLY A 105 8.99 9.17 3.20
CA GLY A 105 9.69 9.75 2.08
C GLY A 105 9.69 8.85 0.84
N ARG A 106 10.40 9.28 -0.19
CA ARG A 106 10.49 8.54 -1.46
C ARG A 106 11.59 7.48 -1.47
N ASP A 107 12.58 7.59 -0.59
CA ASP A 107 13.69 6.65 -0.51
C ASP A 107 13.21 5.33 0.12
N PRO A 108 13.62 4.16 -0.40
CA PRO A 108 13.26 2.85 0.16
C PRO A 108 13.71 2.62 1.61
N SER A 109 14.60 3.43 2.14
CA SER A 109 15.04 3.35 3.54
C SER A 109 14.05 3.93 4.55
N ASN A 110 12.97 4.58 4.10
CA ASN A 110 11.91 5.06 4.99
C ASN A 110 10.96 3.92 5.37
N ASP A 111 10.32 4.08 6.52
CA ASP A 111 9.29 3.14 7.00
C ASP A 111 8.04 3.22 6.11
N VAL A 112 7.71 4.43 5.64
CA VAL A 112 6.61 4.69 4.70
C VAL A 112 7.19 5.24 3.40
N VAL A 113 7.13 4.44 2.33
CA VAL A 113 7.66 4.83 1.03
C VAL A 113 6.54 5.33 0.12
N LEU A 114 6.61 6.61 -0.26
CA LEU A 114 5.68 7.25 -1.19
C LEU A 114 6.36 7.44 -2.55
N HIS A 115 5.97 6.65 -3.55
CA HIS A 115 6.52 6.69 -4.89
C HIS A 115 6.00 7.90 -5.69
N SER A 116 6.40 9.11 -5.27
CA SER A 116 6.07 10.37 -5.94
C SER A 116 7.32 11.23 -6.09
N LEU A 117 7.53 11.80 -7.27
CA LEU A 117 8.64 12.71 -7.54
C LEU A 117 8.52 14.04 -6.77
N ALA A 118 7.32 14.41 -6.33
CA ALA A 118 7.08 15.58 -5.49
C ALA A 118 7.52 15.36 -4.05
N VAL A 119 7.58 14.09 -3.60
CA VAL A 119 8.02 13.73 -2.24
C VAL A 119 9.55 13.66 -2.19
N SER A 120 10.16 14.27 -1.19
CA SER A 120 11.61 14.21 -0.96
C SER A 120 12.04 12.81 -0.52
N ARG A 121 13.32 12.43 -0.75
CA ARG A 121 13.86 11.12 -0.36
C ARG A 121 13.64 10.83 1.12
N ARG A 122 13.96 11.78 1.99
CA ARG A 122 13.56 11.85 3.39
C ARG A 122 12.71 13.10 3.51
N HIS A 123 11.45 12.96 3.91
CA HIS A 123 10.50 14.09 3.86
C HIS A 123 10.05 14.49 5.24
N LEU A 124 9.44 13.54 5.95
CA LEU A 124 8.91 13.76 7.30
C LEU A 124 9.42 12.68 8.25
N HIS A 125 9.45 13.05 9.52
CA HIS A 125 9.52 12.10 10.63
C HIS A 125 8.35 12.38 11.58
N MET A 126 7.65 11.32 11.99
CA MET A 126 6.46 11.42 12.83
C MET A 126 6.68 10.66 14.11
N VAL A 127 6.40 11.26 15.26
CA VAL A 127 6.53 10.66 16.58
C VAL A 127 5.21 10.84 17.35
N PRO A 128 4.63 9.78 17.92
CA PRO A 128 3.41 9.90 18.71
C PRO A 128 3.69 10.62 20.03
N THR A 129 2.76 11.49 20.42
CA THR A 129 2.76 12.21 21.70
C THR A 129 1.40 12.05 22.38
N SER A 130 1.26 12.53 23.62
CA SER A 130 -0.03 12.55 24.33
C SER A 130 -1.10 13.41 23.64
N ASP A 131 -0.67 14.47 22.96
CA ASP A 131 -1.56 15.49 22.40
C ASP A 131 -1.82 15.34 20.91
N GLY A 132 -1.17 14.33 20.26
CA GLY A 132 -1.27 14.10 18.84
C GLY A 132 0.01 13.49 18.26
N MET A 133 0.21 13.71 17.00
CA MET A 133 1.41 13.28 16.27
C MET A 133 2.35 14.47 16.09
N GLU A 134 3.55 14.40 16.66
CA GLU A 134 4.60 15.34 16.33
C GLU A 134 5.11 15.03 14.93
N VAL A 135 5.07 16.00 14.04
CA VAL A 135 5.51 15.91 12.65
C VAL A 135 6.67 16.86 12.44
N GLU A 136 7.81 16.33 12.01
CA GLU A 136 9.01 17.09 11.71
C GLU A 136 9.32 17.04 10.21
N ASP A 137 9.44 18.21 9.58
CA ASP A 137 9.94 18.30 8.21
C ASP A 137 11.46 18.17 8.21
N LEU A 138 11.98 17.23 7.40
CA LEU A 138 13.41 16.93 7.32
C LEU A 138 14.14 17.79 6.27
N GLY A 139 13.66 18.98 6.00
CA GLY A 139 14.21 19.87 4.97
C GLY A 139 13.71 19.47 3.58
N SER A 140 12.43 19.20 3.48
CA SER A 140 11.81 18.79 2.22
C SER A 140 11.83 19.92 1.18
N LYS A 141 11.79 19.55 -0.11
CA LYS A 141 11.72 20.52 -1.21
C LYS A 141 10.32 21.11 -1.35
N ASN A 142 9.30 20.32 -1.08
CA ASN A 142 7.90 20.71 -1.11
C ASN A 142 7.30 20.37 0.26
N PRO A 143 7.26 21.29 1.23
CA PRO A 143 6.78 20.98 2.56
C PRO A 143 5.36 20.42 2.57
N ALA A 144 5.05 19.57 3.54
CA ALA A 144 3.68 19.19 3.81
C ALA A 144 2.88 20.41 4.26
N THR A 145 1.56 20.38 4.08
CA THR A 145 0.70 21.47 4.54
C THR A 145 -0.26 20.99 5.63
N TYR A 146 -0.38 21.79 6.68
CA TYR A 146 -1.35 21.60 7.74
C TYR A 146 -2.25 22.82 7.86
N ARG A 147 -3.56 22.63 7.73
CA ARG A 147 -4.56 23.72 7.74
C ARG A 147 -4.18 24.88 6.80
N GLY A 148 -3.67 24.54 5.61
CA GLY A 148 -3.30 25.52 4.57
C GLY A 148 -2.00 26.28 4.83
N ARG A 149 -1.17 25.85 5.78
CA ARG A 149 0.15 26.41 6.06
C ARG A 149 1.23 25.35 5.88
N ASP A 150 2.35 25.74 5.33
CA ASP A 150 3.51 24.85 5.19
C ASP A 150 4.04 24.44 6.57
N VAL A 151 4.28 23.15 6.72
CA VAL A 151 4.95 22.59 7.90
C VAL A 151 6.43 22.92 7.78
N SER A 152 6.90 23.85 8.60
CA SER A 152 8.30 24.24 8.66
C SER A 152 8.87 23.84 10.01
N GLY A 153 9.83 22.91 10.00
CA GLY A 153 10.40 22.33 11.20
C GLY A 153 9.45 21.32 11.86
N ARG A 154 9.08 21.56 13.11
CA ARG A 154 8.36 20.60 13.94
C ARG A 154 7.03 21.17 14.41
N ILE A 155 5.95 20.41 14.26
CA ILE A 155 4.60 20.75 14.74
C ILE A 155 3.95 19.54 15.39
N VAL A 156 2.95 19.76 16.25
CA VAL A 156 2.06 18.69 16.75
C VAL A 156 0.72 18.80 16.03
N VAL A 157 0.33 17.71 15.40
CA VAL A 157 -0.95 17.54 14.71
C VAL A 157 -1.84 16.66 15.59
N PRO A 158 -2.99 17.18 16.09
CA PRO A 158 -3.90 16.40 16.92
C PRO A 158 -4.37 15.12 16.25
N TYR A 159 -4.64 14.08 17.02
CA TYR A 159 -5.29 12.87 16.49
C TYR A 159 -6.67 13.22 15.93
N GLY A 160 -6.99 12.66 14.79
CA GLY A 160 -8.17 12.99 14.00
C GLY A 160 -7.94 14.04 12.92
N ASP A 161 -6.89 14.86 13.03
CA ASP A 161 -6.53 15.84 12.01
C ASP A 161 -5.69 15.22 10.88
N GLU A 162 -5.61 15.93 9.76
CA GLU A 162 -4.87 15.49 8.57
C GLU A 162 -3.87 16.55 8.10
N ILE A 163 -2.78 16.09 7.47
CA ILE A 163 -1.85 16.92 6.71
C ILE A 163 -1.87 16.48 5.25
N ASP A 164 -1.63 17.41 4.33
CA ASP A 164 -1.38 17.10 2.92
C ASP A 164 0.12 16.98 2.66
N LEU A 165 0.53 15.88 2.09
CA LEU A 165 1.91 15.60 1.68
C LEU A 165 1.96 15.43 0.17
N CYS A 166 2.10 16.52 -0.56
CA CYS A 166 2.22 16.52 -2.03
C CYS A 166 1.05 15.76 -2.73
N GLY A 167 -0.19 15.96 -2.26
CA GLY A 167 -1.40 15.32 -2.77
C GLY A 167 -1.77 13.99 -2.12
N CYS A 168 -0.96 13.50 -1.17
CA CYS A 168 -1.32 12.40 -0.28
C CYS A 168 -1.80 12.98 1.06
N ARG A 169 -2.95 12.54 1.55
CA ARG A 169 -3.43 12.94 2.88
C ARG A 169 -2.97 11.94 3.92
N LEU A 170 -2.38 12.44 4.97
CA LEU A 170 -1.95 11.67 6.13
C LEU A 170 -2.86 12.05 7.29
N VAL A 171 -3.76 11.13 7.71
CA VAL A 171 -4.67 11.33 8.84
C VAL A 171 -4.07 10.70 10.07
N MET A 172 -3.88 11.48 11.12
CA MET A 172 -3.31 11.02 12.38
C MET A 172 -4.36 10.25 13.17
N THR A 173 -4.07 8.99 13.55
CA THR A 173 -4.97 8.18 14.37
C THR A 173 -4.34 7.91 15.74
N GLY A 174 -5.16 7.88 16.77
CA GLY A 174 -4.73 7.63 18.14
C GLY A 174 -5.89 7.76 19.11
N PRO A 175 -5.64 7.59 20.42
CA PRO A 175 -6.68 7.74 21.42
C PRO A 175 -7.28 9.16 21.33
N GLU A 176 -8.61 9.22 21.35
CA GLU A 176 -9.28 10.52 21.44
C GLU A 176 -8.84 11.23 22.72
N ALA A 177 -8.48 12.51 22.60
CA ALA A 177 -8.21 13.35 23.75
C ALA A 177 -9.50 13.47 24.57
N SER A 178 -9.44 12.99 25.84
CA SER A 178 -10.55 13.08 26.80
C SER A 178 -10.69 14.50 27.33
#